data_c8a0bf27005b4e9ae316046a4de87c89
#
_entry.id   c8a0bf27005b4e9ae316046a4de87c89
#
_cell.length_a   1.000
_cell.length_b   1.000
_cell.length_c   1.000
_cell.angle_alpha   90.00
_cell.angle_beta   90.00
_cell.angle_gamma   90.00
#
_symmetry.space_group_name_H-M   'P 1'
#
loop_
_entity.id
_entity.type
_entity.pdbx_description
1 polymer ?
#
loop_
_entity_poly.entity_id
_entity_poly.type
_entity_poly.pdbx_seq_one_letter_code
_entity_poly.pdbx_strand_id
1 'polypeptide(L)' 'SGTLAPAAAGIIHTDFEKGFIRAEVIAYDDYIAYNGETKVKEAGKMRLEGKEYIVQDGDVIHFRFNV' A
#
# COMPACT_ATOMS: atom_id res chain seq x y z
N SER A 1 11.20 -5.38 -1.51
CA SER A 1 11.24 -4.01 -2.01
C SER A 1 11.76 -3.98 -3.43
N GLY A 2 11.55 -2.87 -4.10
CA GLY A 2 11.90 -2.74 -5.51
C GLY A 2 10.88 -3.34 -6.47
N THR A 3 9.77 -3.86 -5.95
CA THR A 3 8.70 -4.45 -6.76
C THR A 3 7.61 -3.40 -6.98
N LEU A 4 7.09 -3.33 -8.19
CA LEU A 4 5.95 -2.45 -8.48
C LEU A 4 4.71 -2.91 -7.72
N ALA A 5 3.88 -1.96 -7.30
CA ALA A 5 2.73 -2.23 -6.46
C ALA A 5 1.77 -3.29 -7.04
N PRO A 6 1.41 -3.27 -8.33
CA PRO A 6 0.54 -4.32 -8.87
C PRO A 6 1.17 -5.72 -8.78
N ALA A 7 2.48 -5.83 -9.05
CA ALA A 7 3.18 -7.11 -8.95
C ALA A 7 3.25 -7.59 -7.50
N ALA A 8 3.45 -6.67 -6.55
CA ALA A 8 3.44 -7.00 -5.12
C ALA A 8 2.07 -7.54 -4.70
N ALA A 9 0.98 -6.93 -5.17
CA ALA A 9 -0.36 -7.42 -4.92
C ALA A 9 -0.57 -8.80 -5.53
N GLY A 10 0.02 -9.05 -6.71
CA GLY A 10 -0.05 -10.32 -7.42
C GLY A 10 0.62 -11.47 -6.69
N ILE A 11 1.56 -11.20 -5.79
CA ILE A 11 2.16 -12.22 -4.94
C ILE A 11 1.11 -12.84 -4.02
N ILE A 12 0.13 -12.05 -3.59
CA ILE A 12 -0.97 -12.53 -2.75
C ILE A 12 -1.97 -13.30 -3.61
N HIS A 13 -2.38 -12.70 -4.75
CA HIS A 13 -3.33 -13.32 -5.67
C HIS A 13 -3.25 -12.62 -7.03
N THR A 14 -3.24 -13.43 -8.12
CA THR A 14 -3.09 -12.87 -9.48
C THR A 14 -4.20 -11.90 -9.84
N ASP A 15 -5.41 -12.10 -9.34
CA ASP A 15 -6.53 -11.17 -9.60
C ASP A 15 -6.27 -9.79 -9.01
N PHE A 16 -5.51 -9.71 -7.91
CA PHE A 16 -5.15 -8.42 -7.31
C PHE A 16 -4.24 -7.62 -8.23
N GLU A 17 -3.35 -8.28 -8.95
CA GLU A 17 -2.51 -7.61 -9.94
C GLU A 17 -3.34 -7.10 -11.11
N LYS A 18 -4.19 -7.96 -11.66
CA LYS A 18 -5.01 -7.62 -12.84
C LYS A 18 -6.02 -6.53 -12.54
N GLY A 19 -6.63 -6.58 -11.37
CA GLY A 19 -7.66 -5.64 -10.97
C GLY A 19 -7.15 -4.47 -10.14
N PHE A 20 -5.84 -4.26 -10.09
CA PHE A 20 -5.23 -3.23 -9.25
C PHE A 20 -5.78 -1.85 -9.59
N ILE A 21 -6.19 -1.10 -8.57
CA ILE A 21 -6.67 0.28 -8.68
C ILE A 21 -5.62 1.23 -8.11
N ARG A 22 -5.26 1.02 -6.83
CA ARG A 22 -4.24 1.84 -6.16
C ARG A 22 -3.73 1.13 -4.92
N ALA A 23 -2.63 1.61 -4.39
CA ALA A 23 -2.11 1.20 -3.08
C ALA A 23 -2.29 2.34 -2.08
N GLU A 24 -2.80 2.01 -0.90
CA GLU A 24 -2.85 2.94 0.24
C GLU A 24 -1.67 2.58 1.13
N VAL A 25 -0.69 3.47 1.21
CA VAL A 25 0.62 3.16 1.77
C VAL A 25 0.88 4.00 3.01
N ILE A 26 1.31 3.32 4.08
CA ILE A 26 1.70 3.96 5.33
C ILE A 26 3.12 3.49 5.65
N ALA A 27 4.02 4.43 5.90
CA ALA A 27 5.36 4.06 6.35
C ALA A 27 5.25 3.40 7.73
N TYR A 28 6.06 2.36 7.96
CA TYR A 28 6.00 1.60 9.21
C TYR A 28 6.17 2.51 10.44
N ASP A 29 7.12 3.44 10.37
CA ASP A 29 7.37 4.35 11.49
C ASP A 29 6.14 5.20 11.82
N ASP A 30 5.42 5.65 10.80
CA ASP A 30 4.18 6.39 11.01
C ASP A 30 3.09 5.50 11.59
N TYR A 31 2.99 4.28 11.10
CA TYR A 31 2.03 3.31 11.60
C TYR A 31 2.18 3.09 13.11
N ILE A 32 3.42 2.95 13.55
CA ILE A 32 3.73 2.74 14.96
C ILE A 32 3.51 4.04 15.75
N ALA A 33 4.00 5.18 15.25
CA ALA A 33 3.92 6.45 15.95
C ALA A 33 2.47 6.90 16.21
N TYR A 34 1.58 6.62 15.27
CA TYR A 34 0.17 7.02 15.37
C TYR A 34 -0.74 5.91 15.86
N ASN A 35 -0.17 4.77 16.26
CA ASN A 35 -0.92 3.67 16.85
C ASN A 35 -1.97 3.07 15.91
N GLY A 36 -1.65 2.98 14.63
CA GLY A 36 -2.46 2.27 13.67
C GLY A 36 -3.04 3.14 12.56
N GLU A 37 -3.84 2.51 11.72
CA GLU A 37 -4.27 3.07 10.44
C GLU A 37 -5.17 4.29 10.59
N THR A 38 -6.12 4.26 11.53
CA THR A 38 -7.10 5.34 11.67
C THR A 38 -6.43 6.67 11.99
N LYS A 39 -5.54 6.67 12.98
CA LYS A 39 -4.86 7.90 13.39
C LYS A 39 -3.87 8.38 12.34
N VAL A 40 -3.24 7.46 11.63
CA VAL A 40 -2.36 7.80 10.51
C VAL A 40 -3.12 8.54 9.43
N LYS A 41 -4.31 8.06 9.07
CA LYS A 41 -5.17 8.70 8.08
C LYS A 41 -5.59 10.09 8.53
N GLU A 42 -6.01 10.23 9.78
CA GLU A 42 -6.41 11.52 10.34
C GLU A 42 -5.28 12.53 10.33
N ALA A 43 -4.05 12.06 10.51
CA ALA A 43 -2.86 12.91 10.48
C ALA A 43 -2.38 13.23 9.06
N GLY A 44 -3.03 12.67 8.03
CA GLY A 44 -2.64 12.89 6.64
C GLY A 44 -1.35 12.19 6.23
N LYS A 45 -1.00 11.10 6.91
CA LYS A 45 0.25 10.37 6.66
C LYS A 45 0.08 9.17 5.73
N MET A 46 -1.15 8.80 5.38
CA MET A 46 -1.37 7.75 4.39
C MET A 46 -1.25 8.33 2.99
N ARG A 47 -0.50 7.63 2.13
CA ARG A 47 -0.30 8.04 0.73
C ARG A 47 -1.13 7.17 -0.18
N LEU A 48 -1.61 7.75 -1.27
CA LEU A 48 -2.27 7.01 -2.35
C LEU A 48 -1.28 6.88 -3.48
N GLU A 49 -0.94 5.64 -3.85
CA GLU A 49 0.07 5.37 -4.85
C GLU A 49 -0.51 4.55 -5.99
N GLY A 50 -0.05 4.83 -7.20
CA GLY A 50 -0.53 4.19 -8.41
C GLY A 50 0.30 2.99 -8.84
N LYS A 51 0.10 2.61 -10.11
CA LYS A 51 0.70 1.40 -10.68
C LYS A 51 2.22 1.47 -10.80
N GLU A 52 2.79 2.67 -10.80
CA GLU A 52 4.23 2.85 -10.96
C GLU A 52 4.96 2.92 -9.62
N TYR A 53 4.23 2.82 -8.51
CA TYR A 53 4.83 2.87 -7.20
C TYR A 53 5.70 1.64 -6.96
N ILE A 54 6.93 1.88 -6.50
CA ILE A 54 7.85 0.81 -6.12
C ILE A 54 7.76 0.63 -4.61
N VAL A 55 7.33 -0.55 -4.19
CA VAL A 55 7.15 -0.87 -2.77
C VAL A 55 8.50 -0.78 -2.05
N GLN A 56 8.49 -0.12 -0.90
CA GLN A 56 9.67 0.05 -0.06
C GLN A 56 9.60 -0.87 1.16
N ASP A 57 10.76 -1.24 1.69
CA ASP A 57 10.79 -2.00 2.93
C ASP A 57 10.13 -1.18 4.04
N GLY A 58 9.33 -1.85 4.85
CA GLY A 58 8.61 -1.20 5.94
C GLY A 58 7.29 -0.58 5.53
N ASP A 59 6.89 -0.65 4.26
CA ASP A 59 5.57 -0.16 3.86
C ASP A 59 4.47 -1.05 4.43
N VAL A 60 3.46 -0.41 5.01
CA VAL A 60 2.20 -1.05 5.38
C VAL A 60 1.21 -0.69 4.28
N ILE A 61 0.71 -1.68 3.55
CA ILE A 61 -0.03 -1.42 2.32
C ILE A 61 -1.41 -2.08 2.36
N HIS A 62 -2.41 -1.30 1.98
CA HIS A 62 -3.73 -1.81 1.68
C HIS A 62 -3.95 -1.66 0.17
N PHE A 63 -4.03 -2.76 -0.54
CA PHE A 63 -4.27 -2.73 -1.99
C PHE A 63 -5.76 -2.59 -2.26
N ARG A 64 -6.11 -1.64 -3.11
CA ARG A 64 -7.47 -1.53 -3.65
C ARG A 64 -7.48 -2.16 -5.03
N PHE A 65 -8.43 -3.03 -5.27
CA PHE A 65 -8.54 -3.74 -6.54
C PHE A 65 -10.01 -4.00 -6.87
N ASN A 66 -10.26 -4.27 -8.15
CA ASN A 66 -11.58 -4.62 -8.65
C ASN A 66 -11.42 -5.86 -9.53
N VAL A 67 -12.02 -6.96 -9.14
CA VAL A 67 -11.92 -8.24 -9.86
C VAL A 67 -13.30 -8.77 -10.23
#